data_2cf45589bb49edec46753437446c0818
#
_entry.id   2cf45589bb49edec46753437446c0818
#
_cell.length_a   1.000
_cell.length_b   1.000
_cell.length_c   1.000
_cell.angle_alpha   90.00
_cell.angle_beta   90.00
_cell.angle_gamma   90.00
#
_symmetry.space_group_name_H-M   'P 1'
#
loop_
_entity.id
_entity.type
_entity.pdbx_description
1 polymer ?
#
loop_
_entity_poly.entity_id
_entity_poly.type
_entity_poly.pdbx_seq_one_letter_code
_entity_poly.pdbx_strand_id
1 'polypeptide(L)'
;MARAMDARGSATVRRHAAYISIVAHLSRFRISNCARRQARPLPRLPGMPPAPAPSRGPRFEPFRALRYAPGIDLDAVIAPPYDVLSDADVAALRARDPHNIVHADIPAGTDPTRYAASAHLLRDWQETGVLVRDEVPTLSIYRMRFVDEAGQRRELVGVLGGLEVVVEGAGRVLPHERTTPKASTDRLDLTRATGTNLSPVWGLSLAQGLTAALAEPAEPMGSLVVDGVEHVVERVIDTDRIAAISAIIGADDVLIADGHHRYGVARRYRDEVAEAGEPESAAGAGATLAFVGELVADQLAIDAIHRIVRGLTPAALREALARDFELVPAPAAQPGPALLAELNRSGRLLLVESPEVATWLVPRPGAFDDVRALDGAWLEHTLAGTGAVLDYQHGVAEVLDVLHADPQALAILIRPTSLEQIERTAREGLLMPPKSTFFTPKLRTGLVLRPLDEA
;
A
#
# COMPACT_ATOMS: atom_id res chain seq x y z
N MET A 1 20.88 11.46 -65.77
CA MET A 1 20.26 12.80 -65.76
C MET A 1 19.96 13.09 -64.29
N ALA A 2 20.78 13.71 -63.52
CA ALA A 2 21.28 15.09 -63.46
C ALA A 2 20.31 16.04 -62.76
N ARG A 3 20.77 16.48 -61.56
CA ARG A 3 20.51 17.78 -60.88
C ARG A 3 19.11 17.97 -60.22
N ALA A 4 18.97 18.45 -59.01
CA ALA A 4 19.68 19.43 -58.17
C ALA A 4 19.42 19.11 -56.67
N MET A 5 20.28 19.09 -55.66
CA MET A 5 20.94 20.16 -54.88
C MET A 5 20.12 21.51 -54.88
N ASP A 6 19.63 22.04 -53.77
CA ASP A 6 20.39 22.66 -52.70
C ASP A 6 19.44 23.34 -51.68
N ALA A 7 19.99 23.65 -50.50
CA ALA A 7 19.57 24.70 -49.57
C ALA A 7 18.33 24.52 -48.72
N ARG A 8 18.53 24.17 -47.45
CA ARG A 8 18.08 24.91 -46.28
C ARG A 8 18.80 24.46 -44.99
N GLY A 9 20.02 24.87 -44.85
CA GLY A 9 20.69 24.98 -43.58
C GLY A 9 20.38 26.35 -42.98
N SER A 10 20.50 26.48 -41.68
CA SER A 10 20.52 27.73 -40.91
C SER A 10 19.19 28.30 -40.45
N ALA A 11 18.59 27.76 -39.38
CA ALA A 11 17.69 28.51 -38.49
C ALA A 11 17.55 27.85 -37.08
N THR A 12 18.60 27.37 -36.44
CA THR A 12 18.49 26.82 -35.07
C THR A 12 19.66 27.19 -34.16
N VAL A 13 20.20 28.40 -34.30
CA VAL A 13 21.23 28.93 -33.39
C VAL A 13 20.97 30.41 -33.13
N ARG A 14 19.79 30.85 -32.72
CA ARG A 14 19.55 32.18 -32.12
C ARG A 14 18.28 32.22 -31.28
N ARG A 15 18.19 31.42 -30.21
CA ARG A 15 17.18 31.60 -29.13
C ARG A 15 17.68 31.12 -27.77
N HIS A 16 18.94 31.41 -27.41
CA HIS A 16 19.46 31.11 -26.07
C HIS A 16 20.23 32.28 -25.43
N ALA A 17 19.88 33.51 -25.78
CA ALA A 17 20.55 34.71 -25.21
C ALA A 17 19.57 35.81 -24.73
N ALA A 18 18.36 35.47 -24.28
CA ALA A 18 17.39 36.46 -23.81
C ALA A 18 16.68 36.10 -22.48
N TYR A 19 17.29 35.21 -21.64
CA TYR A 19 16.67 34.82 -20.35
C TYR A 19 17.55 35.05 -19.10
N ILE A 20 18.63 35.84 -19.21
CA ILE A 20 19.58 36.16 -18.09
C ILE A 20 19.61 37.67 -17.76
N SER A 21 18.55 38.43 -17.99
CA SER A 21 18.57 39.89 -17.70
C SER A 21 17.38 40.47 -16.99
N ILE A 22 16.53 39.66 -16.32
CA ILE A 22 15.34 40.16 -15.55
C ILE A 22 15.35 39.75 -14.06
N VAL A 23 16.41 39.26 -13.51
CA VAL A 23 16.48 38.90 -12.06
C VAL A 23 17.29 39.88 -11.23
N ALA A 24 17.73 41.03 -11.76
CA ALA A 24 18.61 41.98 -11.05
C ALA A 24 17.99 43.34 -10.70
N HIS A 25 16.64 43.51 -10.62
CA HIS A 25 16.07 44.81 -10.28
C HIS A 25 14.83 44.84 -9.37
N LEU A 26 14.66 43.89 -8.46
CA LEU A 26 13.63 43.96 -7.42
C LEU A 26 14.13 43.59 -6.01
N SER A 27 15.25 44.21 -5.60
CA SER A 27 15.71 44.18 -4.22
C SER A 27 15.76 45.57 -3.62
N ARG A 28 14.63 46.24 -3.44
CA ARG A 28 14.45 47.39 -2.53
C ARG A 28 12.95 47.73 -2.37
N PHE A 29 12.18 46.83 -1.76
CA PHE A 29 10.98 47.22 -1.05
C PHE A 29 11.11 46.81 0.41
N ARG A 30 11.23 47.82 1.28
CA ARG A 30 11.16 47.70 2.74
C ARG A 30 9.77 47.16 3.06
N ILE A 31 9.71 45.95 3.59
CA ILE A 31 8.55 45.42 4.30
C ILE A 31 8.54 46.11 5.65
N SER A 32 7.68 47.12 5.81
CA SER A 32 7.36 47.71 7.09
C SER A 32 6.66 46.66 7.96
N ASN A 33 7.15 46.50 9.18
CA ASN A 33 6.57 45.68 10.24
C ASN A 33 5.06 45.88 10.38
N CYS A 34 4.26 44.98 9.77
CA CYS A 34 2.88 44.80 10.18
C CYS A 34 2.91 43.80 11.34
N ALA A 35 2.83 44.31 12.56
CA ALA A 35 2.75 43.53 13.77
C ALA A 35 1.61 42.51 13.64
N ARG A 36 1.95 41.22 13.69
CA ARG A 36 0.99 40.14 13.91
C ARG A 36 0.27 40.44 15.23
N ARG A 37 -0.94 40.98 15.14
CA ARG A 37 -1.87 40.96 16.27
C ARG A 37 -2.17 39.49 16.54
N GLN A 38 -1.53 38.93 17.56
CA GLN A 38 -1.99 37.69 18.19
C GLN A 38 -3.45 37.91 18.61
N ALA A 39 -4.37 37.23 17.93
CA ALA A 39 -5.75 37.17 18.36
C ALA A 39 -5.76 36.58 19.80
N ARG A 40 -6.12 37.40 20.79
CA ARG A 40 -6.35 36.94 22.15
C ARG A 40 -7.49 35.92 22.08
N PRO A 41 -7.31 34.70 22.64
CA PRO A 41 -8.41 33.78 22.76
C PRO A 41 -9.53 34.41 23.56
N LEU A 42 -10.76 34.32 23.08
CA LEU A 42 -11.95 34.75 23.79
C LEU A 42 -12.05 34.01 25.13
N PRO A 43 -12.48 34.68 26.23
CA PRO A 43 -12.66 34.03 27.51
C PRO A 43 -13.71 32.91 27.41
N ARG A 44 -13.37 31.70 27.84
CA ARG A 44 -14.28 30.55 27.91
C ARG A 44 -15.45 30.85 28.85
N LEU A 45 -16.65 30.47 28.42
CA LEU A 45 -17.82 30.46 29.26
C LEU A 45 -17.64 29.41 30.39
N PRO A 46 -18.02 29.70 31.63
CA PRO A 46 -17.94 28.73 32.72
C PRO A 46 -18.85 27.53 32.46
N GLY A 47 -18.29 26.30 32.53
CA GLY A 47 -19.05 25.06 32.37
C GLY A 47 -18.83 24.31 31.04
N MET A 48 -18.06 24.83 30.10
CA MET A 48 -17.64 24.03 28.92
C MET A 48 -16.52 23.06 29.32
N PRO A 49 -16.65 21.77 28.97
CA PRO A 49 -15.55 20.84 29.13
C PRO A 49 -14.32 21.33 28.34
N PRO A 50 -13.10 21.01 28.77
CA PRO A 50 -11.90 21.38 28.04
C PRO A 50 -12.01 20.82 26.61
N ALA A 51 -11.66 21.63 25.59
CA ALA A 51 -11.51 21.12 24.26
C ALA A 51 -10.54 19.94 24.30
N PRO A 52 -10.83 18.81 23.62
CA PRO A 52 -9.90 17.71 23.55
C PRO A 52 -8.55 18.23 23.09
N ALA A 53 -7.48 17.74 23.71
CA ALA A 53 -6.13 18.03 23.24
C ALA A 53 -6.05 17.67 21.75
N PRO A 54 -5.33 18.44 20.91
CA PRO A 54 -5.18 18.08 19.50
C PRO A 54 -4.65 16.65 19.41
N SER A 55 -5.34 15.80 18.67
CA SER A 55 -4.93 14.41 18.44
C SER A 55 -3.52 14.41 17.85
N ARG A 56 -2.64 13.54 18.35
CA ARG A 56 -1.30 13.38 17.83
C ARG A 56 -1.31 12.63 16.48
N GLY A 57 -2.23 11.67 16.35
CA GLY A 57 -2.43 10.85 15.16
C GLY A 57 -3.42 11.45 14.14
N PRO A 58 -3.69 10.73 13.03
CA PRO A 58 -4.61 11.15 11.99
C PRO A 58 -6.07 11.07 12.46
N ARG A 59 -6.94 11.84 11.79
CA ARG A 59 -8.38 11.63 11.92
C ARG A 59 -8.75 10.30 11.28
N PHE A 60 -9.67 9.61 11.95
CA PHE A 60 -10.30 8.40 11.43
C PHE A 60 -11.81 8.52 11.64
N GLU A 61 -12.57 8.47 10.58
CA GLU A 61 -13.96 8.89 10.59
C GLU A 61 -14.89 7.83 9.97
N PRO A 62 -16.13 7.71 10.49
CA PRO A 62 -17.16 6.89 9.87
C PRO A 62 -17.62 7.54 8.55
N PHE A 63 -18.23 6.74 7.68
CA PHE A 63 -18.84 7.19 6.44
C PHE A 63 -20.05 6.30 6.08
N ARG A 64 -20.92 6.77 5.16
CA ARG A 64 -22.05 6.00 4.64
C ARG A 64 -21.56 5.04 3.56
N ALA A 65 -21.22 3.82 3.99
CA ALA A 65 -20.57 2.84 3.12
C ALA A 65 -21.52 2.32 2.04
N LEU A 66 -20.96 2.09 0.83
CA LEU A 66 -21.59 1.22 -0.17
C LEU A 66 -21.18 -0.22 0.08
N ARG A 67 -22.16 -1.12 0.08
CA ARG A 67 -21.98 -2.56 0.31
C ARG A 67 -22.84 -3.37 -0.64
N TYR A 68 -22.47 -4.60 -0.91
CA TYR A 68 -23.39 -5.54 -1.53
C TYR A 68 -24.63 -5.75 -0.66
N ALA A 69 -25.80 -5.81 -1.29
CA ALA A 69 -27.06 -6.00 -0.60
C ALA A 69 -27.10 -7.34 0.15
N PRO A 70 -27.85 -7.43 1.26
CA PRO A 70 -28.05 -8.70 1.98
C PRO A 70 -28.56 -9.80 1.03
N GLY A 71 -27.96 -10.99 1.12
CA GLY A 71 -28.31 -12.15 0.29
C GLY A 71 -27.50 -12.30 -0.99
N ILE A 72 -26.63 -11.33 -1.34
CA ILE A 72 -25.65 -11.51 -2.40
C ILE A 72 -24.51 -12.40 -1.88
N ASP A 73 -24.09 -13.36 -2.68
CA ASP A 73 -22.96 -14.24 -2.37
C ASP A 73 -21.65 -13.44 -2.46
N LEU A 74 -21.10 -13.09 -1.30
CA LEU A 74 -19.86 -12.31 -1.22
C LEU A 74 -18.68 -13.03 -1.88
N ASP A 75 -18.61 -14.38 -1.83
CA ASP A 75 -17.52 -15.12 -2.49
C ASP A 75 -17.53 -14.93 -4.01
N ALA A 76 -18.70 -14.79 -4.59
CA ALA A 76 -18.85 -14.56 -6.03
C ALA A 76 -18.45 -13.15 -6.47
N VAL A 77 -18.64 -12.14 -5.61
CA VAL A 77 -18.59 -10.71 -6.02
C VAL A 77 -17.40 -9.92 -5.52
N ILE A 78 -16.65 -10.40 -4.52
CA ILE A 78 -15.41 -9.73 -4.06
C ILE A 78 -14.18 -10.23 -4.83
N ALA A 79 -13.07 -9.50 -4.68
CA ALA A 79 -11.82 -9.85 -5.33
C ALA A 79 -10.62 -9.58 -4.40
N PRO A 80 -9.45 -10.21 -4.64
CA PRO A 80 -8.17 -9.72 -4.13
C PRO A 80 -7.89 -8.29 -4.61
N PRO A 81 -6.93 -7.57 -4.01
CA PRO A 81 -6.50 -6.26 -4.52
C PRO A 81 -5.96 -6.37 -5.95
N TYR A 82 -6.20 -5.34 -6.76
CA TYR A 82 -5.84 -5.30 -8.19
C TYR A 82 -4.34 -5.57 -8.48
N ASP A 83 -3.47 -5.24 -7.53
CA ASP A 83 -2.01 -5.30 -7.67
C ASP A 83 -1.41 -6.70 -7.42
N VAL A 84 -2.24 -7.67 -7.04
CA VAL A 84 -1.84 -9.07 -6.88
C VAL A 84 -2.51 -10.01 -7.90
N LEU A 85 -3.38 -9.48 -8.78
CA LEU A 85 -4.13 -10.28 -9.76
C LEU A 85 -3.37 -10.37 -11.09
N SER A 86 -3.24 -11.58 -11.61
CA SER A 86 -2.85 -11.81 -13.00
C SER A 86 -4.01 -11.59 -13.97
N ASP A 87 -3.72 -11.46 -15.26
CA ASP A 87 -4.76 -11.37 -16.30
C ASP A 87 -5.70 -12.59 -16.31
N ALA A 88 -5.17 -13.77 -15.98
CA ALA A 88 -5.96 -15.00 -15.87
C ALA A 88 -6.91 -14.95 -14.67
N ASP A 89 -6.46 -14.42 -13.50
CA ASP A 89 -7.30 -14.25 -12.32
C ASP A 89 -8.42 -13.24 -12.60
N VAL A 90 -8.10 -12.12 -13.24
CA VAL A 90 -9.09 -11.11 -13.64
C VAL A 90 -10.15 -11.72 -14.57
N ALA A 91 -9.75 -12.55 -15.55
CA ALA A 91 -10.67 -13.22 -16.45
C ALA A 91 -11.58 -14.22 -15.69
N ALA A 92 -11.02 -14.99 -14.76
CA ALA A 92 -11.76 -15.95 -13.94
C ALA A 92 -12.78 -15.26 -13.02
N LEU A 93 -12.38 -14.17 -12.35
CA LEU A 93 -13.26 -13.39 -11.49
C LEU A 93 -14.41 -12.74 -12.26
N ARG A 94 -14.14 -12.21 -13.45
CA ARG A 94 -15.17 -11.66 -14.34
C ARG A 94 -16.18 -12.71 -14.78
N ALA A 95 -15.72 -13.95 -15.05
CA ALA A 95 -16.57 -15.04 -15.46
C ALA A 95 -17.39 -15.62 -14.30
N ARG A 96 -16.96 -15.40 -13.05
CA ARG A 96 -17.62 -15.92 -11.85
C ARG A 96 -18.98 -15.27 -11.61
N ASP A 97 -19.07 -13.94 -11.67
CA ASP A 97 -20.32 -13.20 -11.47
C ASP A 97 -20.28 -11.84 -12.23
N PRO A 98 -21.37 -11.41 -12.87
CA PRO A 98 -21.45 -10.11 -13.54
C PRO A 98 -21.34 -8.91 -12.56
N HIS A 99 -21.57 -9.13 -11.27
CA HIS A 99 -21.43 -8.12 -10.22
C HIS A 99 -20.12 -8.24 -9.44
N ASN A 100 -19.16 -9.07 -9.89
CA ASN A 100 -17.86 -9.13 -9.25
C ASN A 100 -17.18 -7.76 -9.34
N ILE A 101 -16.65 -7.28 -8.21
CA ILE A 101 -16.05 -5.94 -8.10
C ILE A 101 -14.91 -5.70 -9.10
N VAL A 102 -14.30 -6.76 -9.61
CA VAL A 102 -13.22 -6.67 -10.61
C VAL A 102 -13.67 -5.96 -11.89
N HIS A 103 -14.97 -6.01 -12.23
CA HIS A 103 -15.51 -5.28 -13.38
C HIS A 103 -15.39 -3.75 -13.21
N ALA A 104 -15.52 -3.25 -11.98
CA ALA A 104 -15.38 -1.84 -11.66
C ALA A 104 -13.93 -1.47 -11.30
N ASP A 105 -13.22 -2.31 -10.54
CA ASP A 105 -11.87 -2.02 -10.04
C ASP A 105 -10.78 -2.17 -11.12
N ILE A 106 -10.96 -3.10 -12.07
CA ILE A 106 -10.03 -3.33 -13.19
C ILE A 106 -10.83 -3.26 -14.50
N PRO A 107 -11.23 -2.06 -14.98
CA PRO A 107 -12.04 -1.94 -16.19
C PRO A 107 -11.33 -2.50 -17.43
N ALA A 108 -12.10 -3.15 -18.31
CA ALA A 108 -11.56 -3.78 -19.50
C ALA A 108 -11.11 -2.77 -20.57
N GLY A 109 -10.10 -3.17 -21.35
CA GLY A 109 -9.59 -2.38 -22.46
C GLY A 109 -8.54 -1.35 -22.05
N THR A 110 -8.05 -0.60 -23.01
CA THR A 110 -7.00 0.41 -22.83
C THR A 110 -7.48 1.83 -23.10
N ASP A 111 -8.70 1.99 -23.63
CA ASP A 111 -9.29 3.29 -23.92
C ASP A 111 -9.65 4.02 -22.61
N PRO A 112 -9.37 5.32 -22.48
CA PRO A 112 -9.73 6.12 -21.29
C PRO A 112 -11.24 6.12 -20.94
N THR A 113 -12.13 5.85 -21.89
CA THR A 113 -13.58 5.71 -21.63
C THR A 113 -13.94 4.56 -20.70
N ARG A 114 -13.02 3.60 -20.50
CA ARG A 114 -13.19 2.48 -19.55
C ARG A 114 -13.48 2.93 -18.13
N TYR A 115 -12.94 4.06 -17.69
CA TYR A 115 -13.18 4.59 -16.34
C TYR A 115 -14.61 5.14 -16.20
N ALA A 116 -15.13 5.78 -17.24
CA ALA A 116 -16.53 6.20 -17.29
C ALA A 116 -17.47 4.99 -17.26
N ALA A 117 -17.10 3.87 -17.91
CA ALA A 117 -17.86 2.63 -17.84
C ALA A 117 -17.91 2.06 -16.41
N SER A 118 -16.80 2.09 -15.66
CA SER A 118 -16.79 1.71 -14.24
C SER A 118 -17.72 2.59 -13.40
N ALA A 119 -17.73 3.90 -13.64
CA ALA A 119 -18.63 4.81 -12.95
C ALA A 119 -20.10 4.53 -13.27
N HIS A 120 -20.43 4.22 -14.53
CA HIS A 120 -21.79 3.79 -14.91
C HIS A 120 -22.17 2.50 -14.21
N LEU A 121 -21.29 1.50 -14.22
CA LEU A 121 -21.53 0.21 -13.61
C LEU A 121 -21.84 0.34 -12.11
N LEU A 122 -21.09 1.15 -11.37
CA LEU A 122 -21.35 1.37 -9.94
C LEU A 122 -22.70 2.07 -9.70
N ARG A 123 -23.10 2.99 -10.58
CA ARG A 123 -24.43 3.61 -10.49
C ARG A 123 -25.55 2.60 -10.79
N ASP A 124 -25.41 1.83 -11.86
CA ASP A 124 -26.39 0.78 -12.22
C ASP A 124 -26.56 -0.23 -11.08
N TRP A 125 -25.48 -0.61 -10.41
CA TRP A 125 -25.55 -1.51 -9.26
C TRP A 125 -26.25 -0.89 -8.05
N GLN A 126 -26.14 0.43 -7.87
CA GLN A 126 -26.91 1.12 -6.84
C GLN A 126 -28.39 1.26 -7.23
N GLU A 127 -28.71 1.63 -8.46
CA GLU A 127 -30.08 1.78 -8.98
C GLU A 127 -30.85 0.46 -8.99
N THR A 128 -30.15 -0.66 -9.27
CA THR A 128 -30.73 -2.02 -9.27
C THR A 128 -30.72 -2.67 -7.90
N GLY A 129 -30.14 -2.02 -6.87
CA GLY A 129 -30.10 -2.54 -5.51
C GLY A 129 -29.07 -3.66 -5.29
N VAL A 130 -28.12 -3.86 -6.20
CA VAL A 130 -26.96 -4.76 -6.02
C VAL A 130 -26.02 -4.18 -4.96
N LEU A 131 -25.75 -2.88 -5.05
CA LEU A 131 -25.07 -2.13 -4.00
C LEU A 131 -26.08 -1.27 -3.24
N VAL A 132 -25.98 -1.27 -1.93
CA VAL A 132 -26.79 -0.44 -1.04
C VAL A 132 -25.91 0.47 -0.23
N ARG A 133 -26.38 1.69 0.02
CA ARG A 133 -25.68 2.67 0.83
C ARG A 133 -26.21 2.65 2.26
N ASP A 134 -25.31 2.67 3.25
CA ASP A 134 -25.69 2.78 4.65
C ASP A 134 -26.50 4.07 4.89
N GLU A 135 -27.56 4.01 5.71
CA GLU A 135 -28.42 5.16 5.98
C GLU A 135 -27.71 6.23 6.85
N VAL A 136 -26.80 5.78 7.70
CA VAL A 136 -26.00 6.62 8.61
C VAL A 136 -24.52 6.33 8.45
N PRO A 137 -23.62 7.26 8.84
CA PRO A 137 -22.20 6.97 8.87
C PRO A 137 -21.86 5.83 9.83
N THR A 138 -21.04 4.87 9.36
CA THR A 138 -20.67 3.67 10.08
C THR A 138 -19.17 3.42 10.01
N LEU A 139 -18.65 2.63 10.96
CA LEU A 139 -17.39 1.92 10.80
C LEU A 139 -17.68 0.43 10.54
N SER A 140 -16.72 -0.29 9.97
CA SER A 140 -16.87 -1.74 9.79
C SER A 140 -15.70 -2.48 10.39
N ILE A 141 -15.97 -3.34 11.36
CA ILE A 141 -14.96 -4.26 11.88
C ILE A 141 -14.76 -5.34 10.83
N TYR A 142 -13.51 -5.63 10.51
CA TYR A 142 -13.14 -6.68 9.58
C TYR A 142 -12.14 -7.62 10.23
N ARG A 143 -12.50 -8.90 10.29
CA ARG A 143 -11.69 -9.97 10.88
C ARG A 143 -11.25 -10.95 9.82
N MET A 144 -10.02 -11.41 9.91
CA MET A 144 -9.49 -12.48 9.07
C MET A 144 -8.87 -13.54 9.97
N ARG A 145 -9.33 -14.81 9.84
CA ARG A 145 -8.76 -15.96 10.54
C ARG A 145 -8.09 -16.88 9.53
N PHE A 146 -6.82 -17.18 9.76
CA PHE A 146 -5.99 -17.91 8.80
C PHE A 146 -4.88 -18.68 9.50
N VAL A 147 -4.16 -19.49 8.71
CA VAL A 147 -2.92 -20.16 9.12
C VAL A 147 -1.79 -19.51 8.33
N ASP A 148 -0.78 -19.00 9.02
CA ASP A 148 0.40 -18.40 8.37
C ASP A 148 1.36 -19.46 7.78
N GLU A 149 2.38 -19.01 7.03
CA GLU A 149 3.39 -19.91 6.44
C GLU A 149 4.17 -20.72 7.47
N ALA A 150 4.23 -20.27 8.73
CA ALA A 150 4.82 -21.02 9.84
C ALA A 150 3.87 -22.05 10.46
N GLY A 151 2.63 -22.19 9.93
CA GLY A 151 1.62 -23.10 10.42
C GLY A 151 0.89 -22.61 11.69
N GLN A 152 1.03 -21.34 12.07
CA GLN A 152 0.38 -20.77 13.25
C GLN A 152 -0.99 -20.21 12.89
N ARG A 153 -1.98 -20.47 13.73
CA ARG A 153 -3.30 -19.86 13.62
C ARG A 153 -3.24 -18.43 14.08
N ARG A 154 -3.77 -17.52 13.25
CA ARG A 154 -3.83 -16.08 13.53
C ARG A 154 -5.23 -15.54 13.33
N GLU A 155 -5.56 -14.50 14.09
CA GLU A 155 -6.73 -13.68 13.87
C GLU A 155 -6.26 -12.22 13.75
N LEU A 156 -6.39 -11.67 12.55
CA LEU A 156 -6.16 -10.25 12.30
C LEU A 156 -7.51 -9.54 12.42
N VAL A 157 -7.58 -8.55 13.29
CA VAL A 157 -8.75 -7.66 13.44
C VAL A 157 -8.37 -6.22 13.20
N GLY A 158 -9.20 -5.52 12.48
CA GLY A 158 -9.10 -4.07 12.25
C GLY A 158 -10.45 -3.49 11.89
N VAL A 159 -10.45 -2.20 11.62
CA VAL A 159 -11.65 -1.45 11.31
C VAL A 159 -11.49 -0.69 9.99
N LEU A 160 -12.51 -0.77 9.14
CA LEU A 160 -12.63 0.00 7.90
C LEU A 160 -13.32 1.33 8.22
N GLY A 161 -12.69 2.42 7.77
CA GLY A 161 -13.14 3.80 7.97
C GLY A 161 -12.42 4.75 7.01
N GLY A 162 -12.72 6.03 7.11
CA GLY A 162 -12.05 7.11 6.39
C GLY A 162 -10.79 7.56 7.13
N LEU A 163 -9.62 7.20 6.65
CA LEU A 163 -8.33 7.66 7.18
C LEU A 163 -7.95 9.00 6.55
N GLU A 164 -7.59 9.98 7.39
CA GLU A 164 -7.14 11.31 6.94
C GLU A 164 -6.04 11.22 5.88
N VAL A 165 -6.19 12.00 4.81
CA VAL A 165 -5.17 12.17 3.79
C VAL A 165 -4.31 13.37 4.15
N VAL A 166 -3.10 13.12 4.67
CA VAL A 166 -2.18 14.15 5.13
C VAL A 166 -1.20 14.58 4.04
N VAL A 167 -0.64 15.79 4.18
CA VAL A 167 0.45 16.27 3.32
C VAL A 167 1.69 15.41 3.56
N GLU A 168 2.48 15.20 2.51
CA GLU A 168 3.73 14.44 2.62
C GLU A 168 4.68 15.04 3.65
N GLY A 169 5.23 14.19 4.51
CA GLY A 169 6.13 14.60 5.59
C GLY A 169 5.46 15.28 6.78
N ALA A 170 4.11 15.38 6.82
CA ALA A 170 3.40 15.97 7.95
C ALA A 170 3.38 15.05 9.20
N GLY A 171 3.89 13.82 9.12
CA GLY A 171 3.71 12.79 10.15
C GLY A 171 2.27 12.24 10.14
N ARG A 172 1.86 11.63 11.24
CA ARG A 172 0.52 11.06 11.47
C ARG A 172 0.15 9.86 10.61
N VAL A 173 0.46 9.84 9.32
CA VAL A 173 0.38 8.67 8.43
C VAL A 173 1.76 8.45 7.84
N LEU A 174 2.38 7.33 8.22
CA LEU A 174 3.79 7.04 7.96
C LEU A 174 3.93 5.99 6.85
N PRO A 175 4.46 6.35 5.67
CA PRO A 175 4.90 5.34 4.71
C PRO A 175 6.20 4.70 5.20
N HIS A 176 6.41 3.42 4.85
CA HIS A 176 7.67 2.73 5.14
C HIS A 176 8.38 2.22 3.89
N GLU A 177 7.75 2.31 2.71
CA GLU A 177 8.28 1.78 1.44
C GLU A 177 8.18 2.83 0.32
N ARG A 178 9.15 2.81 -0.59
CA ARG A 178 9.16 3.67 -1.78
C ARG A 178 8.12 3.22 -2.81
N THR A 179 7.41 4.16 -3.41
CA THR A 179 6.42 3.90 -4.47
C THR A 179 7.00 4.15 -5.86
N THR A 180 6.45 3.46 -6.87
CA THR A 180 6.82 3.67 -8.28
C THR A 180 5.79 4.56 -8.99
N PRO A 181 6.19 5.49 -9.88
CA PRO A 181 5.28 6.47 -10.51
C PRO A 181 4.20 5.89 -11.42
N LYS A 182 4.47 4.73 -12.08
CA LYS A 182 3.65 4.20 -13.17
C LYS A 182 2.25 3.71 -12.74
N ALA A 183 2.11 3.14 -11.55
CA ALA A 183 0.84 2.60 -11.07
C ALA A 183 -0.15 3.68 -10.59
N SER A 184 0.29 4.92 -10.38
CA SER A 184 -0.54 5.95 -9.77
C SER A 184 -1.50 6.65 -10.74
N THR A 185 -1.22 6.67 -12.05
CA THR A 185 -2.05 7.40 -13.03
C THR A 185 -3.37 6.67 -13.31
N ASP A 186 -3.32 5.37 -13.57
CA ASP A 186 -4.50 4.54 -13.83
C ASP A 186 -5.51 4.58 -12.67
N ARG A 187 -5.01 4.42 -11.43
CA ARG A 187 -5.86 4.48 -10.24
C ARG A 187 -6.44 5.87 -9.97
N LEU A 188 -5.71 6.93 -10.29
CA LEU A 188 -6.20 8.29 -10.16
C LEU A 188 -7.35 8.58 -11.14
N ASP A 189 -7.21 8.14 -12.40
CA ASP A 189 -8.26 8.31 -13.42
C ASP A 189 -9.52 7.50 -13.04
N LEU A 190 -9.35 6.30 -12.49
CA LEU A 190 -10.47 5.52 -11.95
C LEU A 190 -11.15 6.24 -10.78
N THR A 191 -10.37 6.79 -9.83
CA THR A 191 -10.91 7.55 -8.70
C THR A 191 -11.67 8.79 -9.15
N ARG A 192 -11.13 9.56 -10.10
CA ARG A 192 -11.81 10.73 -10.69
C ARG A 192 -13.14 10.36 -11.33
N ALA A 193 -13.16 9.26 -12.09
CA ALA A 193 -14.35 8.86 -12.82
C ALA A 193 -15.44 8.29 -11.90
N THR A 194 -15.05 7.48 -10.92
CA THR A 194 -16.01 6.77 -10.04
C THR A 194 -16.41 7.57 -8.81
N GLY A 195 -15.61 8.57 -8.39
CA GLY A 195 -15.81 9.24 -7.11
C GLY A 195 -15.87 8.27 -5.93
N THR A 196 -15.13 7.16 -5.98
CA THR A 196 -15.25 6.08 -4.99
C THR A 196 -13.90 5.42 -4.70
N ASN A 197 -13.60 5.20 -3.42
CA ASN A 197 -12.50 4.32 -3.05
C ASN A 197 -13.01 2.86 -3.09
N LEU A 198 -12.48 2.06 -3.99
CA LEU A 198 -12.91 0.67 -4.22
C LEU A 198 -12.15 -0.34 -3.35
N SER A 199 -10.90 -0.05 -3.02
CA SER A 199 -10.00 -0.92 -2.24
C SER A 199 -9.41 -0.17 -1.06
N PRO A 200 -9.34 -0.76 0.15
CA PRO A 200 -8.79 -0.09 1.31
C PRO A 200 -7.26 0.00 1.27
N VAL A 201 -6.72 1.08 1.83
CA VAL A 201 -5.33 1.13 2.31
C VAL A 201 -5.26 0.32 3.59
N TRP A 202 -4.17 -0.39 3.83
CA TRP A 202 -3.96 -1.09 5.10
C TRP A 202 -3.04 -0.25 6.00
N GLY A 203 -3.60 0.23 7.11
CA GLY A 203 -2.91 0.96 8.17
C GLY A 203 -2.69 0.09 9.40
N LEU A 204 -1.63 0.38 10.14
CA LEU A 204 -1.35 -0.17 11.47
C LEU A 204 -1.25 0.98 12.46
N SER A 205 -2.18 1.04 13.40
CA SER A 205 -2.17 2.03 14.47
C SER A 205 -1.03 1.73 15.44
N LEU A 206 -0.24 2.74 15.75
CA LEU A 206 0.81 2.68 16.77
C LEU A 206 0.26 2.97 18.18
N ALA A 207 -1.01 3.38 18.29
CA ALA A 207 -1.73 3.49 19.55
C ALA A 207 -2.14 2.10 20.06
N GLN A 208 -2.10 1.91 21.36
CA GLN A 208 -2.52 0.68 22.02
C GLN A 208 -4.02 0.68 22.35
N GLY A 209 -4.62 -0.52 22.39
CA GLY A 209 -5.97 -0.74 22.83
C GLY A 209 -7.02 -0.84 21.72
N LEU A 210 -6.63 -0.68 20.46
CA LEU A 210 -7.56 -0.84 19.33
C LEU A 210 -8.08 -2.27 19.24
N THR A 211 -7.23 -3.28 19.40
CA THR A 211 -7.63 -4.69 19.41
C THR A 211 -8.69 -4.97 20.48
N ALA A 212 -8.53 -4.44 21.68
CA ALA A 212 -9.49 -4.60 22.77
C ALA A 212 -10.82 -3.90 22.46
N ALA A 213 -10.81 -2.70 21.86
CA ALA A 213 -12.01 -1.98 21.47
C ALA A 213 -12.78 -2.67 20.34
N LEU A 214 -12.06 -3.44 19.49
CA LEU A 214 -12.65 -4.22 18.41
C LEU A 214 -13.06 -5.65 18.83
N ALA A 215 -12.75 -6.10 20.05
CA ALA A 215 -13.02 -7.47 20.49
C ALA A 215 -14.52 -7.78 20.57
N GLU A 216 -15.34 -6.82 21.01
CA GLU A 216 -16.79 -6.98 21.07
C GLU A 216 -17.37 -7.08 19.64
N PRO A 217 -18.21 -8.07 19.35
CA PRO A 217 -18.89 -8.17 18.05
C PRO A 217 -19.78 -6.96 17.77
N ALA A 218 -20.06 -6.73 16.49
CA ALA A 218 -20.99 -5.70 16.03
C ALA A 218 -22.08 -6.36 15.15
N GLU A 219 -22.89 -5.56 14.45
CA GLU A 219 -23.95 -6.07 13.59
C GLU A 219 -23.32 -6.87 12.41
N PRO A 220 -23.63 -8.17 12.26
CA PRO A 220 -23.03 -8.98 11.21
C PRO A 220 -23.51 -8.54 9.83
N MET A 221 -22.58 -8.32 8.91
CA MET A 221 -22.84 -7.94 7.52
C MET A 221 -22.58 -9.09 6.53
N GLY A 222 -21.70 -10.00 6.88
CA GLY A 222 -21.40 -11.17 6.07
C GLY A 222 -20.14 -11.89 6.51
N SER A 223 -20.03 -13.13 6.13
CA SER A 223 -18.83 -13.95 6.31
C SER A 223 -18.63 -14.88 5.13
N LEU A 224 -17.40 -15.21 4.81
CA LEU A 224 -17.03 -16.14 3.75
C LEU A 224 -15.68 -16.77 4.06
N VAL A 225 -15.42 -17.91 3.42
CA VAL A 225 -14.09 -18.55 3.46
C VAL A 225 -13.58 -18.67 2.04
N VAL A 226 -12.45 -18.03 1.77
CA VAL A 226 -11.79 -18.07 0.46
C VAL A 226 -10.28 -18.20 0.65
N ASP A 227 -9.65 -19.05 -0.17
CA ASP A 227 -8.22 -19.35 -0.10
C ASP A 227 -7.74 -19.77 1.31
N GLY A 228 -8.60 -20.49 2.07
CA GLY A 228 -8.29 -20.93 3.43
C GLY A 228 -8.35 -19.83 4.51
N VAL A 229 -8.80 -18.62 4.15
CA VAL A 229 -8.99 -17.48 5.05
C VAL A 229 -10.47 -17.27 5.31
N GLU A 230 -10.88 -17.24 6.59
CA GLU A 230 -12.22 -16.82 6.99
C GLU A 230 -12.22 -15.28 7.09
N HIS A 231 -13.15 -14.65 6.38
CA HIS A 231 -13.39 -13.21 6.38
C HIS A 231 -14.73 -12.92 7.04
N VAL A 232 -14.77 -12.04 8.02
CA VAL A 232 -16.00 -11.63 8.72
C VAL A 232 -16.05 -10.10 8.72
N VAL A 233 -17.18 -9.54 8.30
CA VAL A 233 -17.43 -8.10 8.31
C VAL A 233 -18.63 -7.80 9.20
N GLU A 234 -18.47 -6.83 10.11
CA GLU A 234 -19.48 -6.40 11.07
C GLU A 234 -19.61 -4.88 11.00
N ARG A 235 -20.83 -4.36 11.12
CA ARG A 235 -21.13 -2.92 11.07
C ARG A 235 -21.25 -2.33 12.47
N VAL A 236 -20.57 -1.22 12.72
CA VAL A 236 -20.67 -0.45 13.96
C VAL A 236 -21.48 0.82 13.69
N ILE A 237 -22.64 0.96 14.33
CA ILE A 237 -23.55 2.11 14.23
C ILE A 237 -23.62 2.92 15.52
N ASP A 238 -23.18 2.36 16.63
CA ASP A 238 -23.15 3.04 17.94
C ASP A 238 -22.16 4.20 17.91
N THR A 239 -22.66 5.41 18.13
CA THR A 239 -21.88 6.64 18.00
C THR A 239 -20.80 6.77 19.06
N ASP A 240 -21.03 6.27 20.27
CA ASP A 240 -20.04 6.34 21.35
C ASP A 240 -18.90 5.35 21.08
N ARG A 241 -19.23 4.15 20.58
CA ARG A 241 -18.23 3.16 20.15
C ARG A 241 -17.42 3.66 18.95
N ILE A 242 -18.07 4.27 17.96
CA ILE A 242 -17.40 4.92 16.83
C ILE A 242 -16.42 5.98 17.32
N ALA A 243 -16.87 6.87 18.21
CA ALA A 243 -16.02 7.92 18.75
C ALA A 243 -14.83 7.36 19.55
N ALA A 244 -15.03 6.30 20.33
CA ALA A 244 -13.97 5.63 21.08
C ALA A 244 -12.92 5.00 20.15
N ILE A 245 -13.34 4.28 19.12
CA ILE A 245 -12.44 3.67 18.11
C ILE A 245 -11.64 4.77 17.40
N SER A 246 -12.32 5.82 16.93
CA SER A 246 -11.68 6.95 16.24
C SER A 246 -10.68 7.68 17.15
N ALA A 247 -10.99 7.85 18.44
CA ALA A 247 -10.10 8.48 19.41
C ALA A 247 -8.83 7.64 19.66
N ILE A 248 -8.94 6.30 19.71
CA ILE A 248 -7.78 5.41 19.85
C ILE A 248 -6.86 5.56 18.64
N ILE A 249 -7.39 5.48 17.42
CA ILE A 249 -6.58 5.62 16.19
C ILE A 249 -5.94 7.01 16.13
N GLY A 250 -6.67 8.05 16.53
CA GLY A 250 -6.17 9.44 16.59
C GLY A 250 -5.15 9.71 17.70
N ALA A 251 -4.85 8.77 18.58
CA ALA A 251 -3.94 8.98 19.71
C ALA A 251 -2.45 8.89 19.31
N ASP A 252 -2.11 8.15 18.27
CA ASP A 252 -0.72 8.04 17.74
C ASP A 252 -0.73 7.91 16.21
N ASP A 253 0.43 7.82 15.60
CA ASP A 253 0.60 7.69 14.16
C ASP A 253 0.02 6.37 13.63
N VAL A 254 -0.37 6.36 12.35
CA VAL A 254 -0.76 5.18 11.60
C VAL A 254 0.30 4.89 10.54
N LEU A 255 0.87 3.69 10.58
CA LEU A 255 1.83 3.21 9.60
C LEU A 255 1.09 2.54 8.44
N ILE A 256 1.43 2.86 7.19
CA ILE A 256 0.87 2.16 6.02
C ILE A 256 1.55 0.80 5.90
N ALA A 257 0.81 -0.29 6.09
CA ALA A 257 1.30 -1.66 5.89
C ALA A 257 1.26 -2.06 4.41
N ASP A 258 0.15 -1.75 3.73
CA ASP A 258 -0.05 -2.05 2.30
C ASP A 258 -0.88 -0.94 1.65
N GLY A 259 -0.75 -0.79 0.32
CA GLY A 259 -1.50 0.23 -0.41
C GLY A 259 -0.85 1.61 -0.44
N HIS A 260 0.47 1.71 -0.36
CA HIS A 260 1.21 2.98 -0.50
C HIS A 260 0.83 3.74 -1.77
N HIS A 261 0.64 3.03 -2.90
CA HIS A 261 0.17 3.65 -4.15
C HIS A 261 -1.25 4.19 -4.02
N ARG A 262 -2.17 3.45 -3.37
CA ARG A 262 -3.56 3.87 -3.12
C ARG A 262 -3.63 5.14 -2.27
N TYR A 263 -2.82 5.21 -1.21
CA TYR A 263 -2.71 6.42 -0.39
C TYR A 263 -2.09 7.60 -1.17
N GLY A 264 -1.06 7.35 -1.98
CA GLY A 264 -0.47 8.35 -2.87
C GLY A 264 -1.46 8.90 -3.90
N VAL A 265 -2.34 8.05 -4.45
CA VAL A 265 -3.44 8.45 -5.34
C VAL A 265 -4.46 9.33 -4.59
N ALA A 266 -4.83 8.95 -3.37
CA ALA A 266 -5.75 9.75 -2.55
C ALA A 266 -5.19 11.15 -2.26
N ARG A 267 -3.88 11.29 -1.99
CA ARG A 267 -3.22 12.59 -1.84
C ARG A 267 -3.33 13.44 -3.11
N ARG A 268 -2.98 12.85 -4.25
CA ARG A 268 -3.05 13.57 -5.54
C ARG A 268 -4.47 14.01 -5.85
N TYR A 269 -5.45 13.13 -5.65
CA TYR A 269 -6.86 13.45 -5.85
C TYR A 269 -7.31 14.61 -4.95
N ARG A 270 -6.98 14.58 -3.67
CA ARG A 270 -7.27 15.68 -2.73
C ARG A 270 -6.67 17.00 -3.19
N ASP A 271 -5.40 16.98 -3.61
CA ASP A 271 -4.70 18.20 -4.02
C ASP A 271 -5.36 18.80 -5.29
N GLU A 272 -5.75 17.97 -6.26
CA GLU A 272 -6.48 18.39 -7.46
C GLU A 272 -7.85 19.00 -7.14
N VAL A 273 -8.61 18.37 -6.25
CA VAL A 273 -9.92 18.87 -5.81
C VAL A 273 -9.78 20.21 -5.09
N ALA A 274 -8.78 20.35 -4.22
CA ALA A 274 -8.50 21.59 -3.52
C ALA A 274 -8.08 22.72 -4.49
N GLU A 275 -7.27 22.41 -5.52
CA GLU A 275 -6.88 23.36 -6.57
C GLU A 275 -8.07 23.79 -7.44
N ALA A 276 -9.04 22.90 -7.67
CA ALA A 276 -10.28 23.23 -8.39
C ALA A 276 -11.25 24.10 -7.59
N GLY A 277 -11.04 24.24 -6.29
CA GLY A 277 -11.88 25.07 -5.42
C GLY A 277 -13.27 24.50 -5.15
N GLU A 278 -13.45 23.19 -5.19
CA GLU A 278 -14.71 22.49 -4.96
C GLU A 278 -14.83 22.05 -3.48
N PRO A 279 -15.56 22.81 -2.62
CA PRO A 279 -15.55 22.55 -1.18
C PRO A 279 -16.25 21.24 -0.75
N GLU A 280 -17.30 20.80 -1.42
CA GLU A 280 -18.04 19.58 -1.03
C GLU A 280 -17.27 18.31 -1.37
N SER A 281 -16.65 18.25 -2.54
CA SER A 281 -15.77 17.18 -2.92
C SER A 281 -14.44 17.20 -2.15
N ALA A 282 -14.00 18.38 -1.66
CA ALA A 282 -12.82 18.52 -0.82
C ALA A 282 -12.98 17.80 0.53
N ALA A 283 -14.15 17.78 1.12
CA ALA A 283 -14.42 17.06 2.37
C ALA A 283 -14.30 15.53 2.17
N GLY A 284 -14.87 14.99 1.10
CA GLY A 284 -14.74 13.58 0.75
C GLY A 284 -13.31 13.18 0.38
N ALA A 285 -12.56 14.06 -0.31
CA ALA A 285 -11.17 13.84 -0.69
C ALA A 285 -10.17 13.98 0.47
N GLY A 286 -10.59 14.58 1.60
CA GLY A 286 -9.77 14.72 2.81
C GLY A 286 -9.49 13.41 3.55
N ALA A 287 -10.16 12.31 3.19
CA ALA A 287 -9.94 10.98 3.74
C ALA A 287 -9.95 9.92 2.63
N THR A 288 -9.38 8.76 2.92
CA THR A 288 -9.40 7.59 2.04
C THR A 288 -9.88 6.35 2.79
N LEU A 289 -10.51 5.41 2.07
CA LEU A 289 -10.88 4.13 2.66
C LEU A 289 -9.62 3.42 3.18
N ALA A 290 -9.62 3.10 4.46
CA ALA A 290 -8.54 2.35 5.07
C ALA A 290 -9.08 1.29 6.03
N PHE A 291 -8.41 0.15 6.06
CA PHE A 291 -8.45 -0.83 7.13
C PHE A 291 -7.33 -0.48 8.12
N VAL A 292 -7.65 -0.25 9.37
CA VAL A 292 -6.68 0.04 10.42
C VAL A 292 -6.75 -1.03 11.49
N GLY A 293 -5.68 -1.81 11.65
CA GLY A 293 -5.45 -2.73 12.75
C GLY A 293 -4.47 -2.14 13.77
N GLU A 294 -4.32 -2.76 14.93
CA GLU A 294 -3.25 -2.42 15.88
C GLU A 294 -1.94 -3.08 15.46
N LEU A 295 -0.80 -2.42 15.70
CA LEU A 295 0.52 -3.01 15.46
C LEU A 295 0.84 -4.05 16.53
N VAL A 296 0.29 -5.25 16.38
CA VAL A 296 0.45 -6.39 17.32
C VAL A 296 1.00 -7.60 16.58
N ALA A 297 2.14 -8.11 17.04
CA ALA A 297 2.86 -9.20 16.38
C ALA A 297 2.05 -10.49 16.24
N ASP A 298 1.22 -10.81 17.24
CA ASP A 298 0.42 -12.04 17.25
C ASP A 298 -0.68 -12.07 16.18
N GLN A 299 -1.10 -10.91 15.68
CA GLN A 299 -2.12 -10.79 14.65
C GLN A 299 -1.55 -10.75 13.24
N LEU A 300 -0.31 -10.32 13.09
CA LEU A 300 0.27 -10.01 11.79
C LEU A 300 1.14 -11.16 11.27
N ALA A 301 1.02 -11.45 9.99
CA ALA A 301 1.95 -12.27 9.24
C ALA A 301 2.61 -11.40 8.17
N ILE A 302 3.93 -11.47 8.11
CA ILE A 302 4.74 -10.76 7.13
C ILE A 302 5.61 -11.80 6.44
N ASP A 303 5.35 -12.03 5.17
CA ASP A 303 6.10 -12.98 4.38
C ASP A 303 7.28 -12.29 3.71
N ALA A 304 8.32 -13.05 3.43
CA ALA A 304 9.46 -12.56 2.69
C ALA A 304 9.11 -12.39 1.21
N ILE A 305 9.57 -11.29 0.62
CA ILE A 305 9.58 -11.15 -0.84
C ILE A 305 10.98 -11.51 -1.33
N HIS A 306 11.14 -12.71 -1.83
CA HIS A 306 12.41 -13.23 -2.33
C HIS A 306 12.82 -12.54 -3.64
N ARG A 307 14.07 -12.68 -4.03
CA ARG A 307 14.62 -12.06 -5.23
C ARG A 307 14.87 -13.12 -6.30
N ILE A 308 14.26 -12.95 -7.46
CA ILE A 308 14.62 -13.68 -8.69
C ILE A 308 15.64 -12.83 -9.40
N VAL A 309 16.81 -13.41 -9.68
CA VAL A 309 17.94 -12.71 -10.30
C VAL A 309 18.08 -13.18 -11.76
N ARG A 310 18.06 -12.21 -12.67
CA ARG A 310 18.29 -12.43 -14.12
C ARG A 310 19.46 -11.59 -14.61
N GLY A 311 19.94 -11.85 -15.81
CA GLY A 311 21.01 -11.07 -16.46
C GLY A 311 22.42 -11.44 -16.01
N LEU A 312 22.58 -12.35 -15.06
CA LEU A 312 23.87 -12.88 -14.62
C LEU A 312 23.92 -14.40 -14.78
N THR A 313 25.11 -14.92 -15.09
CA THR A 313 25.37 -16.37 -14.96
C THR A 313 25.53 -16.75 -13.49
N PRO A 314 25.34 -18.05 -13.13
CA PRO A 314 25.59 -18.49 -11.75
C PRO A 314 26.99 -18.14 -11.25
N ALA A 315 28.01 -18.25 -12.09
CA ALA A 315 29.39 -17.92 -11.73
C ALA A 315 29.55 -16.40 -11.44
N ALA A 316 28.99 -15.54 -12.31
CA ALA A 316 29.05 -14.09 -12.13
C ALA A 316 28.28 -13.63 -10.87
N LEU A 317 27.13 -14.25 -10.58
CA LEU A 317 26.39 -13.96 -9.36
C LEU A 317 27.16 -14.40 -8.11
N ARG A 318 27.75 -15.59 -8.12
CA ARG A 318 28.59 -16.05 -7.00
C ARG A 318 29.79 -15.13 -6.77
N GLU A 319 30.47 -14.67 -7.83
CA GLU A 319 31.57 -13.72 -7.73
C GLU A 319 31.10 -12.39 -7.10
N ALA A 320 29.98 -11.87 -7.55
CA ALA A 320 29.40 -10.64 -6.98
C ALA A 320 29.07 -10.80 -5.50
N LEU A 321 28.39 -11.89 -5.12
CA LEU A 321 27.98 -12.17 -3.75
C LEU A 321 29.20 -12.44 -2.83
N ALA A 322 30.26 -13.08 -3.33
CA ALA A 322 31.46 -13.41 -2.54
C ALA A 322 32.22 -12.18 -2.02
N ARG A 323 31.96 -10.98 -2.53
CA ARG A 323 32.54 -9.74 -2.00
C ARG A 323 32.10 -9.47 -0.57
N ASP A 324 30.81 -9.62 -0.31
CA ASP A 324 30.17 -9.20 0.95
C ASP A 324 29.66 -10.39 1.77
N PHE A 325 29.57 -11.59 1.17
CA PHE A 325 29.13 -12.81 1.81
C PHE A 325 30.19 -13.92 1.75
N GLU A 326 30.21 -14.77 2.77
CA GLU A 326 30.85 -16.08 2.71
C GLU A 326 29.82 -17.08 2.14
N LEU A 327 30.21 -17.82 1.11
CA LEU A 327 29.38 -18.81 0.42
C LEU A 327 29.63 -20.18 1.03
N VAL A 328 28.63 -20.74 1.71
CA VAL A 328 28.71 -22.04 2.37
C VAL A 328 27.71 -23.01 1.76
N PRO A 329 28.11 -24.24 1.35
CA PRO A 329 27.16 -25.20 0.77
C PRO A 329 25.93 -25.41 1.67
N ALA A 330 24.76 -25.48 1.04
CA ALA A 330 23.47 -25.70 1.72
C ALA A 330 22.79 -26.96 1.17
N PRO A 331 21.91 -27.61 1.94
CA PRO A 331 20.95 -28.57 1.40
C PRO A 331 20.07 -27.92 0.35
N ALA A 332 19.49 -28.74 -0.55
CA ALA A 332 18.47 -28.27 -1.49
C ALA A 332 17.34 -27.54 -0.75
N ALA A 333 16.86 -26.45 -1.35
CA ALA A 333 15.77 -25.67 -0.77
C ALA A 333 14.48 -26.51 -0.76
N GLN A 334 13.93 -26.70 0.43
CA GLN A 334 12.65 -27.38 0.62
C GLN A 334 11.62 -26.37 1.13
N PRO A 335 10.50 -26.15 0.42
CA PRO A 335 9.44 -25.25 0.90
C PRO A 335 8.90 -25.72 2.26
N GLY A 336 8.62 -24.79 3.14
CA GLY A 336 7.94 -25.06 4.39
C GLY A 336 8.53 -24.38 5.62
N PRO A 337 7.86 -24.53 6.77
CA PRO A 337 8.21 -23.83 8.02
C PRO A 337 9.65 -24.04 8.51
N ALA A 338 10.24 -25.20 8.24
CA ALA A 338 11.59 -25.51 8.69
C ALA A 338 12.67 -24.64 8.03
N LEU A 339 12.54 -24.37 6.72
CA LEU A 339 13.46 -23.48 6.00
C LEU A 339 13.31 -22.04 6.45
N LEU A 340 12.06 -21.55 6.60
CA LEU A 340 11.79 -20.21 7.10
C LEU A 340 12.32 -19.99 8.51
N ALA A 341 12.14 -20.97 9.39
CA ALA A 341 12.70 -20.94 10.74
C ALA A 341 14.24 -20.93 10.73
N GLU A 342 14.88 -21.66 9.81
CA GLU A 342 16.34 -21.65 9.66
C GLU A 342 16.86 -20.31 9.16
N LEU A 343 16.24 -19.71 8.12
CA LEU A 343 16.57 -18.38 7.64
C LEU A 343 16.51 -17.34 8.79
N ASN A 344 15.40 -17.34 9.53
CA ASN A 344 15.18 -16.39 10.64
C ASN A 344 16.21 -16.59 11.78
N ARG A 345 16.47 -17.85 12.17
CA ARG A 345 17.38 -18.17 13.28
C ARG A 345 18.84 -17.89 12.94
N SER A 346 19.27 -18.24 11.72
CA SER A 346 20.67 -18.19 11.34
C SER A 346 21.14 -16.81 10.91
N GLY A 347 20.23 -15.92 10.55
CA GLY A 347 20.57 -14.60 9.99
C GLY A 347 21.25 -14.66 8.62
N ARG A 348 21.08 -15.79 7.89
CA ARG A 348 21.67 -16.02 6.57
C ARG A 348 20.62 -15.83 5.49
N LEU A 349 21.08 -15.59 4.26
CA LEU A 349 20.26 -15.66 3.07
C LEU A 349 20.59 -16.97 2.34
N LEU A 350 19.74 -17.39 1.40
CA LEU A 350 19.96 -18.61 0.63
C LEU A 350 19.93 -18.33 -0.87
N LEU A 351 21.07 -18.50 -1.53
CA LEU A 351 21.13 -18.53 -2.98
C LEU A 351 20.62 -19.91 -3.46
N VAL A 352 19.66 -19.91 -4.38
CA VAL A 352 19.14 -21.11 -5.05
C VAL A 352 19.42 -20.97 -6.54
N GLU A 353 20.29 -21.84 -7.06
CA GLU A 353 20.72 -21.82 -8.47
C GLU A 353 19.93 -22.82 -9.31
N SER A 354 19.43 -23.86 -8.68
CA SER A 354 18.43 -24.79 -9.19
C SER A 354 17.70 -25.42 -8.00
N PRO A 355 16.60 -26.14 -8.20
CA PRO A 355 15.92 -26.82 -7.09
C PRO A 355 16.84 -27.73 -6.24
N GLU A 356 17.91 -28.27 -6.83
CA GLU A 356 18.85 -29.19 -6.17
C GLU A 356 20.10 -28.50 -5.62
N VAL A 357 20.39 -27.26 -6.06
CA VAL A 357 21.65 -26.56 -5.75
C VAL A 357 21.37 -25.29 -4.98
N ALA A 358 21.76 -25.28 -3.72
CA ALA A 358 21.64 -24.12 -2.85
C ALA A 358 22.94 -23.80 -2.11
N THR A 359 23.11 -22.53 -1.72
CA THR A 359 24.29 -22.01 -1.05
C THR A 359 23.88 -20.98 -0.01
N TRP A 360 24.27 -21.17 1.25
CA TRP A 360 24.09 -20.16 2.28
C TRP A 360 24.99 -18.96 2.01
N LEU A 361 24.41 -17.78 2.16
CA LEU A 361 25.09 -16.49 2.10
C LEU A 361 25.20 -15.96 3.52
N VAL A 362 26.41 -16.04 4.08
CA VAL A 362 26.73 -15.56 5.43
C VAL A 362 27.35 -14.17 5.31
N PRO A 363 26.74 -13.13 5.87
CA PRO A 363 27.31 -11.77 5.82
C PRO A 363 28.72 -11.75 6.39
N ARG A 364 29.69 -11.16 5.68
CA ARG A 364 31.05 -10.98 6.19
C ARG A 364 31.09 -9.92 7.28
N PRO A 365 31.89 -10.09 8.34
CA PRO A 365 32.07 -9.03 9.34
C PRO A 365 32.44 -7.69 8.69
N GLY A 366 31.74 -6.63 9.02
CA GLY A 366 31.98 -5.27 8.54
C GLY A 366 31.49 -4.96 7.12
N ALA A 367 31.02 -5.93 6.35
CA ALA A 367 30.59 -5.70 4.95
C ALA A 367 29.38 -4.74 4.84
N PHE A 368 28.55 -4.67 5.86
CA PHE A 368 27.31 -3.92 5.87
C PHE A 368 27.19 -2.89 7.00
N ASP A 369 28.33 -2.45 7.59
CA ASP A 369 28.33 -1.50 8.72
C ASP A 369 27.65 -0.16 8.34
N ASP A 370 27.81 0.28 7.09
CA ASP A 370 27.20 1.49 6.56
C ASP A 370 25.90 1.24 5.79
N VAL A 371 25.41 0.00 5.80
CA VAL A 371 24.17 -0.40 5.10
C VAL A 371 23.10 -0.76 6.13
N ARG A 372 21.88 -0.27 5.91
CA ARG A 372 20.78 -0.61 6.80
C ARG A 372 20.65 -2.12 6.96
N ALA A 373 20.41 -2.58 8.20
CA ALA A 373 20.31 -4.00 8.54
C ALA A 373 18.98 -4.62 8.03
N LEU A 374 18.84 -4.68 6.70
CA LEU A 374 17.74 -5.28 5.95
C LEU A 374 18.33 -6.13 4.82
N ASP A 375 17.87 -7.37 4.68
CA ASP A 375 18.38 -8.29 3.64
C ASP A 375 18.25 -7.71 2.24
N GLY A 376 17.12 -7.03 1.94
CA GLY A 376 16.92 -6.35 0.67
C GLY A 376 17.92 -5.21 0.41
N ALA A 377 18.30 -4.45 1.45
CA ALA A 377 19.28 -3.38 1.32
C ALA A 377 20.70 -3.95 1.13
N TRP A 378 21.04 -5.04 1.80
CA TRP A 378 22.30 -5.74 1.59
C TRP A 378 22.45 -6.24 0.16
N LEU A 379 21.38 -6.83 -0.40
CA LEU A 379 21.39 -7.30 -1.80
C LEU A 379 21.45 -6.14 -2.79
N GLU A 380 20.72 -5.04 -2.57
CA GLU A 380 20.85 -3.84 -3.41
C GLU A 380 22.29 -3.31 -3.41
N HIS A 381 22.94 -3.26 -2.23
CA HIS A 381 24.34 -2.85 -2.10
C HIS A 381 25.28 -3.78 -2.88
N THR A 382 25.21 -5.09 -2.61
CA THR A 382 26.10 -6.09 -3.21
C THR A 382 25.95 -6.22 -4.73
N LEU A 383 24.71 -6.13 -5.23
CA LEU A 383 24.40 -6.29 -6.65
C LEU A 383 24.48 -4.98 -7.44
N ALA A 384 24.76 -3.85 -6.80
CA ALA A 384 24.89 -2.57 -7.49
C ALA A 384 25.97 -2.62 -8.58
N GLY A 385 25.63 -2.18 -9.79
CA GLY A 385 26.54 -2.11 -10.93
C GLY A 385 26.92 -3.46 -11.57
N THR A 386 26.33 -4.57 -11.14
CA THR A 386 26.62 -5.92 -11.69
C THR A 386 25.88 -6.23 -12.99
N GLY A 387 24.83 -5.48 -13.32
CA GLY A 387 23.92 -5.79 -14.42
C GLY A 387 22.81 -6.78 -14.04
N ALA A 388 22.71 -7.17 -12.77
CA ALA A 388 21.61 -7.99 -12.26
C ALA A 388 20.27 -7.29 -12.45
N VAL A 389 19.27 -8.00 -12.97
CA VAL A 389 17.88 -7.59 -13.00
C VAL A 389 17.14 -8.38 -11.94
N LEU A 390 16.45 -7.64 -11.03
CA LEU A 390 15.75 -8.25 -9.91
C LEU A 390 14.24 -8.25 -10.18
N ASP A 391 13.64 -9.44 -10.17
CA ASP A 391 12.21 -9.64 -10.03
C ASP A 391 11.90 -10.06 -8.58
N TYR A 392 10.62 -10.02 -8.21
CA TYR A 392 10.16 -10.18 -6.84
C TYR A 392 9.11 -11.29 -6.77
N GLN A 393 9.31 -12.26 -5.87
CA GLN A 393 8.41 -13.38 -5.69
C GLN A 393 8.25 -13.68 -4.19
N HIS A 394 7.01 -13.73 -3.70
CA HIS A 394 6.70 -14.27 -2.37
C HIS A 394 6.53 -15.79 -2.46
N GLY A 395 6.68 -16.48 -1.29
CA GLY A 395 6.53 -17.93 -1.20
C GLY A 395 7.72 -18.70 -1.78
N VAL A 396 8.24 -19.66 -1.03
CA VAL A 396 9.39 -20.49 -1.45
C VAL A 396 8.98 -21.46 -2.56
N ALA A 397 7.76 -22.00 -2.49
CA ALA A 397 7.25 -22.91 -3.51
C ALA A 397 7.17 -22.21 -4.87
N GLU A 398 6.60 -21.01 -4.90
CA GLU A 398 6.45 -20.18 -6.09
C GLU A 398 7.81 -19.76 -6.67
N VAL A 399 8.80 -19.50 -5.82
CA VAL A 399 10.18 -19.26 -6.27
C VAL A 399 10.74 -20.49 -6.98
N LEU A 400 10.55 -21.69 -6.44
CA LEU A 400 11.03 -22.93 -7.07
C LEU A 400 10.28 -23.20 -8.39
N ASP A 401 8.99 -22.90 -8.46
CA ASP A 401 8.23 -23.01 -9.73
C ASP A 401 8.79 -22.08 -10.80
N VAL A 402 9.18 -20.85 -10.45
CA VAL A 402 9.87 -19.94 -11.39
C VAL A 402 11.18 -20.54 -11.89
N LEU A 403 12.00 -21.13 -10.99
CA LEU A 403 13.28 -21.75 -11.37
C LEU A 403 13.09 -23.01 -12.22
N HIS A 404 12.02 -23.77 -12.01
CA HIS A 404 11.66 -24.91 -12.87
C HIS A 404 11.23 -24.44 -14.28
N ALA A 405 10.46 -23.37 -14.35
CA ALA A 405 9.97 -22.83 -15.63
C ALA A 405 11.05 -22.09 -16.43
N ASP A 406 12.03 -21.49 -15.76
CA ASP A 406 13.12 -20.72 -16.34
C ASP A 406 14.48 -21.11 -15.76
N PRO A 407 15.19 -22.06 -16.41
CA PRO A 407 16.51 -22.53 -15.95
C PRO A 407 17.63 -21.47 -15.98
N GLN A 408 17.39 -20.28 -16.52
CA GLN A 408 18.33 -19.17 -16.50
C GLN A 408 18.09 -18.22 -15.31
N ALA A 409 16.96 -18.35 -14.64
CA ALA A 409 16.67 -17.61 -13.43
C ALA A 409 17.45 -18.19 -12.25
N LEU A 410 17.90 -17.30 -11.37
CA LEU A 410 18.50 -17.62 -10.08
C LEU A 410 17.65 -17.00 -8.99
N ALA A 411 17.68 -17.50 -7.78
CA ALA A 411 16.92 -16.91 -6.69
C ALA A 411 17.76 -16.67 -5.44
N ILE A 412 17.40 -15.64 -4.68
CA ILE A 412 17.94 -15.42 -3.35
C ILE A 412 16.76 -15.34 -2.37
N LEU A 413 16.66 -16.33 -1.49
CA LEU A 413 15.69 -16.35 -0.43
C LEU A 413 16.22 -15.49 0.73
N ILE A 414 15.35 -14.61 1.21
CA ILE A 414 15.65 -13.66 2.28
C ILE A 414 14.70 -13.85 3.45
N ARG A 415 15.03 -13.25 4.59
CA ARG A 415 14.15 -13.21 5.75
C ARG A 415 13.00 -12.20 5.55
N PRO A 416 11.85 -12.43 6.16
CA PRO A 416 10.83 -11.39 6.26
C PRO A 416 11.35 -10.22 7.09
N THR A 417 10.91 -9.02 6.75
CA THR A 417 11.19 -7.83 7.55
C THR A 417 10.40 -7.89 8.86
N SER A 418 11.04 -7.62 9.99
CA SER A 418 10.35 -7.63 11.29
C SER A 418 9.50 -6.37 11.50
N LEU A 419 8.47 -6.49 12.34
CA LEU A 419 7.63 -5.35 12.74
C LEU A 419 8.44 -4.21 13.36
N GLU A 420 9.44 -4.55 14.19
CA GLU A 420 10.34 -3.56 14.81
C GLU A 420 11.17 -2.79 13.76
N GLN A 421 11.63 -3.49 12.71
CA GLN A 421 12.35 -2.85 11.60
C GLN A 421 11.43 -1.91 10.82
N ILE A 422 10.18 -2.31 10.59
CA ILE A 422 9.17 -1.52 9.90
C ILE A 422 8.84 -0.27 10.71
N GLU A 423 8.47 -0.44 11.98
CA GLU A 423 8.12 0.67 12.88
C GLU A 423 9.27 1.67 13.02
N ARG A 424 10.47 1.16 13.32
CA ARG A 424 11.66 2.02 13.44
C ARG A 424 11.92 2.81 12.18
N THR A 425 11.84 2.16 10.99
CA THR A 425 12.05 2.82 9.71
C THR A 425 11.07 3.98 9.50
N ALA A 426 9.79 3.72 9.77
CA ALA A 426 8.75 4.70 9.58
C ALA A 426 8.87 5.88 10.56
N ARG A 427 9.16 5.61 11.85
CA ARG A 427 9.35 6.66 12.86
C ARG A 427 10.60 7.52 12.62
N GLU A 428 11.64 6.96 12.01
CA GLU A 428 12.84 7.70 11.56
C GLU A 428 12.56 8.54 10.29
N GLY A 429 11.37 8.45 9.69
CA GLY A 429 11.04 9.12 8.43
C GLY A 429 11.80 8.56 7.23
N LEU A 430 12.30 7.34 7.33
CA LEU A 430 13.06 6.67 6.29
C LEU A 430 12.17 5.69 5.52
N LEU A 431 12.61 5.31 4.33
CA LEU A 431 11.90 4.37 3.47
C LEU A 431 12.76 3.12 3.22
N MET A 432 12.14 1.95 3.28
CA MET A 432 12.75 0.70 2.85
C MET A 432 12.85 0.63 1.31
N PRO A 433 13.70 -0.25 0.78
CA PRO A 433 13.66 -0.61 -0.63
C PRO A 433 12.25 -1.02 -1.08
N PRO A 434 11.90 -0.89 -2.36
CA PRO A 434 10.64 -1.41 -2.88
C PRO A 434 10.50 -2.91 -2.64
N LYS A 435 9.27 -3.36 -2.37
CA LYS A 435 8.98 -4.79 -2.14
C LYS A 435 9.78 -5.38 -0.97
N SER A 436 9.83 -4.65 0.15
CA SER A 436 10.44 -5.10 1.41
C SER A 436 9.50 -5.88 2.33
N THR A 437 8.19 -5.68 2.18
CA THR A 437 7.17 -6.28 3.05
C THR A 437 6.02 -6.88 2.23
N PHE A 438 5.52 -8.03 2.69
CA PHE A 438 4.32 -8.65 2.14
C PHE A 438 3.43 -9.08 3.29
N PHE A 439 2.46 -8.23 3.63
CA PHE A 439 1.48 -8.55 4.67
C PHE A 439 0.43 -9.52 4.14
N THR A 440 0.19 -10.58 4.89
CA THR A 440 -0.80 -11.62 4.58
C THR A 440 -1.80 -11.81 5.72
N PRO A 441 -3.02 -12.27 5.39
CA PRO A 441 -3.63 -12.39 4.06
C PRO A 441 -3.99 -11.02 3.48
N LYS A 442 -4.14 -10.91 2.15
CA LYS A 442 -4.52 -9.64 1.53
C LYS A 442 -5.97 -9.27 1.85
N LEU A 443 -6.21 -7.99 2.10
CA LEU A 443 -7.55 -7.43 2.26
C LEU A 443 -8.37 -7.64 0.98
N ARG A 444 -9.66 -7.91 1.11
CA ARG A 444 -10.54 -8.08 -0.06
C ARG A 444 -11.11 -6.73 -0.52
N THR A 445 -11.16 -6.55 -1.83
CA THR A 445 -11.83 -5.45 -2.53
C THR A 445 -13.31 -5.79 -2.68
N GLY A 446 -14.21 -4.82 -2.46
CA GLY A 446 -15.65 -5.01 -2.63
C GLY A 446 -16.43 -5.25 -1.34
N LEU A 447 -15.78 -5.59 -0.21
CA LEU A 447 -16.49 -5.76 1.06
C LEU A 447 -17.14 -4.46 1.55
N VAL A 448 -16.42 -3.35 1.40
CA VAL A 448 -16.85 -1.99 1.73
C VAL A 448 -16.26 -1.04 0.71
N LEU A 449 -17.08 -0.15 0.15
CA LEU A 449 -16.67 0.91 -0.75
C LEU A 449 -16.96 2.27 -0.11
N ARG A 450 -16.08 3.25 -0.30
CA ARG A 450 -16.26 4.59 0.24
C ARG A 450 -16.53 5.58 -0.87
N PRO A 451 -17.76 6.09 -1.03
CA PRO A 451 -18.06 7.23 -1.91
C PRO A 451 -17.34 8.50 -1.44
N LEU A 452 -16.94 9.34 -2.38
CA LEU A 452 -16.26 10.61 -2.13
C LEU A 452 -17.22 11.84 -2.24
N ASP A 453 -18.50 11.59 -2.48
CA ASP A 453 -19.56 12.58 -2.56
C ASP A 453 -20.19 12.90 -1.19
N GLU A 454 -19.58 12.44 -0.10
CA GLU A 454 -20.04 12.70 1.27
C GLU A 454 -19.23 13.83 1.92
N ALA A 455 -19.96 14.86 2.32
CA ALA A 455 -19.56 15.83 3.34
C ALA A 455 -20.06 15.36 4.71
#